data_d85490be1ac074705c321d4a68207ad2
#
_entry.id   d85490be1ac074705c321d4a68207ad2
#
_cell.length_a   1.000
_cell.length_b   1.000
_cell.length_c   1.000
_cell.angle_alpha   90.00
_cell.angle_beta   90.00
_cell.angle_gamma   90.00
#
_symmetry.space_group_name_H-M   'P 1'
#
loop_
_entity.id
_entity.type
_entity.pdbx_description
1 polymer ?
#
loop_
_entity_poly.entity_id
_entity_poly.type
_entity_poly.pdbx_seq_one_letter_code
_entity_poly.pdbx_strand_id
1 'polypeptide(L)'
;MHTIRLPRWAVERGAGMNAFPALSPGRTVLVNIDMQTVFLGEDQIYGNPHARDIVGKVNALSAAMRAIGAPVIWTRNTHTHDGPLAPPAWQYDPTQPGVAEGIAALQTGTASHDLYAEMRVAPGDIVLDKYRYGAFSCPAGALGRTLEALGVEMVIITGTLTNLCVESTAREANMAGYKVIVVADATATLTDAEHNAALLNLRLNFADVRRTRDVLAMIGR
;
A
#
# COMPACT_ATOMS: atom_id res chain seq x y z
N MET A 1 1.17 4.57 -16.42
CA MET A 1 2.26 4.09 -15.51
C MET A 1 3.28 5.19 -15.32
N HIS A 2 3.77 5.39 -14.07
CA HIS A 2 4.74 6.44 -13.75
C HIS A 2 6.12 6.24 -14.39
N THR A 3 6.77 7.36 -14.71
CA THR A 3 8.18 7.42 -15.07
C THR A 3 9.01 7.51 -13.79
N ILE A 4 9.58 6.37 -13.35
CA ILE A 4 10.37 6.30 -12.11
C ILE A 4 11.78 6.84 -12.35
N ARG A 5 12.13 7.89 -11.60
CA ARG A 5 13.42 8.59 -11.65
C ARG A 5 13.98 8.80 -10.24
N LEU A 6 14.83 7.86 -9.79
CA LEU A 6 15.58 8.04 -8.55
C LEU A 6 17.01 8.47 -8.88
N PRO A 7 17.50 9.58 -8.30
CA PRO A 7 18.90 10.01 -8.48
C PRO A 7 19.89 8.94 -8.03
N ARG A 8 20.99 8.76 -8.77
CA ARG A 8 22.00 7.74 -8.46
C ARG A 8 22.54 7.86 -7.02
N TRP A 9 22.81 9.07 -6.57
CA TRP A 9 23.28 9.32 -5.21
C TRP A 9 22.30 8.84 -4.14
N ALA A 10 20.98 8.95 -4.39
CA ALA A 10 19.95 8.49 -3.45
C ALA A 10 19.88 6.94 -3.42
N VAL A 11 20.04 6.31 -4.57
CA VAL A 11 20.10 4.84 -4.66
C VAL A 11 21.32 4.30 -3.91
N GLU A 12 22.50 4.91 -4.12
CA GLU A 12 23.75 4.53 -3.45
C GLU A 12 23.68 4.76 -1.94
N ARG A 13 23.21 5.93 -1.50
CA ARG A 13 23.05 6.25 -0.07
C ARG A 13 22.05 5.33 0.62
N GLY A 14 20.88 5.11 0.02
CA GLY A 14 19.84 4.25 0.59
C GLY A 14 20.26 2.77 0.67
N ALA A 15 21.15 2.32 -0.23
CA ALA A 15 21.65 0.94 -0.21
C ALA A 15 22.48 0.60 1.05
N GLY A 16 23.05 1.62 1.72
CA GLY A 16 23.77 1.44 2.99
C GLY A 16 22.86 1.17 4.19
N MET A 17 21.56 1.45 4.08
CA MET A 17 20.61 1.31 5.19
C MET A 17 19.52 0.25 4.91
N ASN A 18 18.97 0.30 3.70
CA ASN A 18 17.80 -0.50 3.32
C ASN A 18 18.10 -1.26 2.02
N ALA A 19 18.82 -2.36 2.12
CA ALA A 19 19.06 -3.26 1.01
C ALA A 19 18.96 -4.72 1.50
N PHE A 20 17.94 -5.43 1.03
CA PHE A 20 17.69 -6.79 1.44
C PHE A 20 17.97 -7.76 0.29
N PRO A 21 19.02 -8.61 0.38
CA PRO A 21 19.43 -9.49 -0.71
C PRO A 21 18.48 -10.67 -0.95
N ALA A 22 17.71 -11.05 0.07
CA ALA A 22 16.79 -12.18 0.03
C ALA A 22 15.58 -11.92 0.92
N LEU A 23 14.54 -12.71 0.73
CA LEU A 23 13.38 -12.77 1.61
C LEU A 23 13.25 -14.18 2.20
N SER A 24 12.59 -14.26 3.37
CA SER A 24 12.26 -15.55 4.01
C SER A 24 10.74 -15.75 3.88
N PRO A 25 10.26 -16.71 3.08
CA PRO A 25 8.83 -16.85 2.79
C PRO A 25 7.93 -16.89 4.03
N GLY A 26 8.31 -17.67 5.04
CA GLY A 26 7.55 -17.80 6.29
C GLY A 26 7.59 -16.56 7.21
N ARG A 27 8.39 -15.54 6.90
CA ARG A 27 8.54 -14.31 7.69
C ARG A 27 8.36 -13.04 6.85
N THR A 28 7.85 -13.19 5.63
CA THR A 28 7.60 -12.10 4.69
C THR A 28 6.12 -12.06 4.33
N VAL A 29 5.55 -10.88 4.24
CA VAL A 29 4.17 -10.63 3.83
C VAL A 29 4.12 -9.64 2.67
N LEU A 30 3.16 -9.80 1.77
CA LEU A 30 2.77 -8.76 0.80
C LEU A 30 1.56 -8.01 1.32
N VAL A 31 1.65 -6.69 1.40
CA VAL A 31 0.54 -5.80 1.75
C VAL A 31 0.19 -4.94 0.53
N ASN A 32 -0.98 -5.17 -0.01
CA ASN A 32 -1.56 -4.42 -1.13
C ASN A 32 -2.44 -3.30 -0.55
N ILE A 33 -2.00 -2.06 -0.69
CA ILE A 33 -2.62 -0.89 -0.09
C ILE A 33 -3.73 -0.36 -1.00
N ASP A 34 -4.98 -0.38 -0.49
CA ASP A 34 -6.15 0.35 -0.98
C ASP A 34 -6.43 0.20 -2.49
N MET A 35 -6.33 -1.02 -3.00
CA MET A 35 -6.65 -1.33 -4.39
C MET A 35 -8.19 -1.44 -4.58
N GLN A 36 -8.89 -0.36 -4.21
CA GLN A 36 -10.35 -0.24 -4.15
C GLN A 36 -10.92 0.43 -5.40
N THR A 37 -12.20 0.17 -5.68
CA THR A 37 -12.92 0.75 -6.81
C THR A 37 -12.89 2.28 -6.78
N VAL A 38 -13.01 2.92 -5.62
CA VAL A 38 -12.95 4.38 -5.46
C VAL A 38 -11.66 5.02 -6.00
N PHE A 39 -10.54 4.29 -6.01
CA PHE A 39 -9.25 4.79 -6.51
C PHE A 39 -8.94 4.31 -7.94
N LEU A 40 -9.50 3.18 -8.38
CA LEU A 40 -9.19 2.56 -9.67
C LEU A 40 -10.30 2.74 -10.70
N GLY A 41 -11.56 2.88 -10.29
CA GLY A 41 -12.69 3.06 -11.18
C GLY A 41 -12.61 4.38 -11.98
N GLU A 42 -13.15 4.39 -13.21
CA GLU A 42 -13.05 5.55 -14.09
C GLU A 42 -13.79 6.75 -13.50
N ASP A 43 -15.04 6.71 -13.27
CA ASP A 43 -15.87 7.83 -12.82
C ASP A 43 -15.97 7.91 -11.29
N GLN A 44 -14.88 7.63 -10.59
CA GLN A 44 -14.84 7.69 -9.13
C GLN A 44 -14.27 9.02 -8.64
N ILE A 45 -14.76 9.51 -7.50
CA ILE A 45 -14.33 10.78 -6.91
C ILE A 45 -12.81 10.86 -6.68
N TYR A 46 -12.15 9.73 -6.39
CA TYR A 46 -10.70 9.62 -6.21
C TYR A 46 -10.03 8.78 -7.31
N GLY A 47 -10.69 8.65 -8.47
CA GLY A 47 -10.18 7.86 -9.58
C GLY A 47 -8.78 8.29 -10.04
N ASN A 48 -7.86 7.34 -10.11
CA ASN A 48 -6.48 7.55 -10.52
C ASN A 48 -6.14 6.59 -11.68
N PRO A 49 -5.94 7.10 -12.91
CA PRO A 49 -5.63 6.24 -14.06
C PRO A 49 -4.32 5.45 -13.88
N HIS A 50 -3.34 6.00 -13.16
CA HIS A 50 -2.09 5.31 -12.87
C HIS A 50 -2.28 4.12 -11.92
N ALA A 51 -3.31 4.12 -11.07
CA ALA A 51 -3.64 2.99 -10.21
C ALA A 51 -4.15 1.78 -11.02
N ARG A 52 -4.82 1.98 -12.15
CA ARG A 52 -5.18 0.89 -13.07
C ARG A 52 -3.95 0.26 -13.74
N ASP A 53 -2.94 1.07 -14.06
CA ASP A 53 -1.71 0.60 -14.70
C ASP A 53 -0.93 -0.42 -13.85
N ILE A 54 -1.13 -0.44 -12.54
CA ILE A 54 -0.40 -1.35 -11.63
C ILE A 54 -1.14 -2.65 -11.34
N VAL A 55 -2.41 -2.81 -11.71
CA VAL A 55 -3.26 -3.99 -11.43
C VAL A 55 -2.57 -5.30 -11.79
N GLY A 56 -2.04 -5.40 -13.00
CA GLY A 56 -1.34 -6.60 -13.48
C GLY A 56 -0.13 -6.98 -12.62
N LYS A 57 0.64 -5.98 -12.14
CA LYS A 57 1.84 -6.20 -11.31
C LYS A 57 1.48 -6.60 -9.88
N VAL A 58 0.49 -5.94 -9.28
CA VAL A 58 -0.03 -6.30 -7.97
C VAL A 58 -0.56 -7.74 -7.96
N ASN A 59 -1.31 -8.12 -8.98
CA ASN A 59 -1.80 -9.48 -9.15
C ASN A 59 -0.67 -10.51 -9.33
N ALA A 60 0.35 -10.18 -10.11
CA ALA A 60 1.51 -11.06 -10.33
C ALA A 60 2.32 -11.28 -9.05
N LEU A 61 2.57 -10.21 -8.28
CA LEU A 61 3.26 -10.30 -6.99
C LEU A 61 2.43 -11.11 -5.98
N SER A 62 1.12 -10.87 -5.90
CA SER A 62 0.22 -11.61 -5.01
C SER A 62 0.20 -13.11 -5.34
N ALA A 63 0.17 -13.47 -6.62
CA ALA A 63 0.24 -14.87 -7.05
C ALA A 63 1.59 -15.51 -6.70
N ALA A 64 2.70 -14.80 -6.90
CA ALA A 64 4.03 -15.30 -6.60
C ALA A 64 4.24 -15.49 -5.08
N MET A 65 3.76 -14.58 -4.25
CA MET A 65 3.82 -14.70 -2.79
C MET A 65 3.02 -15.91 -2.29
N ARG A 66 1.81 -16.11 -2.79
CA ARG A 66 1.01 -17.31 -2.46
C ARG A 66 1.70 -18.61 -2.88
N ALA A 67 2.37 -18.62 -4.04
CA ALA A 67 3.06 -19.81 -4.54
C ALA A 67 4.19 -20.29 -3.61
N ILE A 68 4.79 -19.38 -2.84
CA ILE A 68 5.81 -19.71 -1.83
C ILE A 68 5.24 -19.84 -0.40
N GLY A 69 3.91 -19.83 -0.25
CA GLY A 69 3.24 -19.94 1.05
C GLY A 69 3.31 -18.66 1.91
N ALA A 70 3.72 -17.54 1.35
CA ALA A 70 3.77 -16.26 2.06
C ALA A 70 2.38 -15.58 2.07
N PRO A 71 1.95 -14.98 3.20
CA PRO A 71 0.65 -14.35 3.30
C PRO A 71 0.52 -13.11 2.40
N VAL A 72 -0.71 -12.88 1.92
CA VAL A 72 -1.10 -11.69 1.17
C VAL A 72 -2.19 -10.96 1.94
N ILE A 73 -1.98 -9.68 2.20
CA ILE A 73 -2.91 -8.79 2.89
C ILE A 73 -3.37 -7.71 1.91
N TRP A 74 -4.65 -7.41 1.94
CA TRP A 74 -5.29 -6.31 1.22
C TRP A 74 -5.83 -5.32 2.25
N THR A 75 -5.49 -4.04 2.13
CA THR A 75 -6.13 -3.02 2.94
C THR A 75 -7.22 -2.32 2.16
N ARG A 76 -8.25 -1.86 2.87
CA ARG A 76 -9.27 -0.94 2.36
C ARG A 76 -9.27 0.31 3.23
N ASN A 77 -9.08 1.47 2.60
CA ASN A 77 -9.30 2.74 3.29
C ASN A 77 -10.79 2.89 3.55
N THR A 78 -11.16 3.08 4.81
CA THR A 78 -12.55 3.07 5.27
C THR A 78 -12.84 4.33 6.06
N HIS A 79 -13.97 4.97 5.79
CA HIS A 79 -14.46 6.10 6.57
C HIS A 79 -15.74 5.73 7.30
N THR A 80 -15.88 6.23 8.53
CA THR A 80 -17.13 6.19 9.30
C THR A 80 -17.61 7.62 9.50
N HIS A 81 -18.92 7.80 9.73
CA HIS A 81 -19.47 9.14 9.95
C HIS A 81 -19.06 9.73 11.30
N ASP A 82 -18.94 8.87 12.32
CA ASP A 82 -18.70 9.28 13.69
C ASP A 82 -17.87 8.23 14.46
N GLY A 83 -17.65 8.50 15.73
CA GLY A 83 -16.93 7.61 16.63
C GLY A 83 -15.41 7.71 16.48
N PRO A 84 -14.66 6.86 17.21
CA PRO A 84 -13.19 6.96 17.30
C PRO A 84 -12.48 6.61 16.00
N LEU A 85 -13.16 5.96 15.05
CA LEU A 85 -12.62 5.60 13.74
C LEU A 85 -12.90 6.66 12.68
N ALA A 86 -13.79 7.61 12.93
CA ALA A 86 -14.09 8.69 11.98
C ALA A 86 -12.83 9.51 11.64
N PRO A 87 -12.72 10.00 10.41
CA PRO A 87 -11.65 10.91 10.04
C PRO A 87 -11.75 12.22 10.85
N PRO A 88 -10.61 12.90 11.10
CA PRO A 88 -10.64 14.15 11.86
C PRO A 88 -11.44 15.24 11.12
N ALA A 89 -12.42 15.85 11.77
CA ALA A 89 -13.31 16.84 11.16
C ALA A 89 -12.58 18.09 10.65
N TRP A 90 -11.44 18.46 11.23
CA TRP A 90 -10.61 19.57 10.72
C TRP A 90 -9.99 19.30 9.35
N GLN A 91 -9.80 18.01 8.99
CA GLN A 91 -9.26 17.57 7.69
C GLN A 91 -10.36 17.12 6.74
N TYR A 92 -11.41 16.54 7.28
CA TYR A 92 -12.54 15.97 6.53
C TYR A 92 -13.84 16.59 7.02
N ASP A 93 -14.04 17.88 6.70
CA ASP A 93 -15.25 18.60 7.04
C ASP A 93 -16.44 18.12 6.19
N PRO A 94 -17.38 17.35 6.76
CA PRO A 94 -18.49 16.78 6.00
C PRO A 94 -19.52 17.82 5.54
N THR A 95 -19.39 19.08 5.96
CA THR A 95 -20.23 20.18 5.43
C THR A 95 -19.80 20.60 4.03
N GLN A 96 -18.60 20.21 3.58
CA GLN A 96 -18.13 20.44 2.23
C GLN A 96 -18.63 19.31 1.31
N PRO A 97 -19.37 19.60 0.21
CA PRO A 97 -20.02 18.55 -0.60
C PRO A 97 -19.07 17.47 -1.12
N GLY A 98 -17.91 17.85 -1.65
CA GLY A 98 -16.92 16.89 -2.16
C GLY A 98 -16.30 16.02 -1.06
N VAL A 99 -16.18 16.54 0.18
CA VAL A 99 -15.71 15.76 1.33
C VAL A 99 -16.78 14.77 1.78
N ALA A 100 -18.05 15.21 1.87
CA ALA A 100 -19.17 14.34 2.19
C ALA A 100 -19.30 13.18 1.19
N GLU A 101 -19.19 13.45 -0.09
CA GLU A 101 -19.19 12.44 -1.15
C GLU A 101 -18.03 11.45 -0.99
N GLY A 102 -16.81 11.94 -0.73
CA GLY A 102 -15.63 11.11 -0.49
C GLY A 102 -15.77 10.22 0.75
N ILE A 103 -16.33 10.74 1.84
CA ILE A 103 -16.65 9.96 3.03
C ILE A 103 -17.67 8.86 2.69
N ALA A 104 -18.73 9.18 1.97
CA ALA A 104 -19.77 8.24 1.57
C ALA A 104 -19.20 7.14 0.66
N ALA A 105 -18.33 7.48 -0.30
CA ALA A 105 -17.71 6.51 -1.21
C ALA A 105 -16.79 5.50 -0.50
N LEU A 106 -16.24 5.88 0.67
CA LEU A 106 -15.34 5.04 1.47
C LEU A 106 -16.03 4.30 2.62
N GLN A 107 -17.35 4.30 2.68
CA GLN A 107 -18.09 3.56 3.70
C GLN A 107 -18.19 2.07 3.38
N THR A 108 -18.04 1.24 4.39
CA THR A 108 -18.24 -0.21 4.29
C THR A 108 -19.61 -0.54 3.68
N GLY A 109 -19.61 -1.44 2.71
CA GLY A 109 -20.83 -1.89 2.01
C GLY A 109 -21.18 -1.08 0.77
N THR A 110 -20.42 -0.05 0.42
CA THR A 110 -20.53 0.62 -0.89
C THR A 110 -19.69 -0.08 -1.95
N ALA A 111 -20.14 -0.10 -3.20
CA ALA A 111 -19.37 -0.66 -4.31
C ALA A 111 -18.04 0.06 -4.53
N SER A 112 -17.96 1.36 -4.21
CA SER A 112 -16.73 2.15 -4.29
C SER A 112 -15.68 1.73 -3.26
N HIS A 113 -16.11 1.29 -2.07
CA HIS A 113 -15.25 0.80 -0.98
C HIS A 113 -14.70 -0.60 -1.26
N ASP A 114 -15.37 -1.41 -2.07
CA ASP A 114 -14.91 -2.77 -2.36
C ASP A 114 -13.58 -2.77 -3.13
N LEU A 115 -12.80 -3.84 -2.98
CA LEU A 115 -11.62 -4.07 -3.81
C LEU A 115 -12.01 -4.07 -5.29
N TYR A 116 -11.18 -3.46 -6.11
CA TYR A 116 -11.45 -3.32 -7.54
C TYR A 116 -11.62 -4.70 -8.20
N ALA A 117 -12.62 -4.84 -9.06
CA ALA A 117 -13.08 -6.13 -9.59
C ALA A 117 -11.98 -6.96 -10.31
N GLU A 118 -10.96 -6.30 -10.87
CA GLU A 118 -9.84 -6.99 -11.51
C GLU A 118 -8.75 -7.46 -10.53
N MET A 119 -8.87 -7.16 -9.23
CA MET A 119 -7.94 -7.67 -8.24
C MET A 119 -8.21 -9.15 -7.95
N ARG A 120 -7.16 -9.96 -8.06
CA ARG A 120 -7.23 -11.42 -7.86
C ARG A 120 -7.04 -11.78 -6.40
N VAL A 121 -8.04 -11.48 -5.59
CA VAL A 121 -8.08 -11.86 -4.17
C VAL A 121 -8.38 -13.35 -4.05
N ALA A 122 -7.59 -14.09 -3.29
CA ALA A 122 -7.78 -15.52 -3.06
C ALA A 122 -8.47 -15.79 -1.71
N PRO A 123 -9.14 -16.94 -1.52
CA PRO A 123 -9.84 -17.26 -0.26
C PRO A 123 -8.94 -17.30 0.99
N GLY A 124 -7.64 -17.48 0.82
CA GLY A 124 -6.66 -17.46 1.92
C GLY A 124 -6.04 -16.10 2.20
N ASP A 125 -6.38 -15.07 1.42
CA ASP A 125 -5.89 -13.71 1.63
C ASP A 125 -6.60 -13.05 2.82
N ILE A 126 -5.91 -12.13 3.47
CA ILE A 126 -6.45 -11.36 4.59
C ILE A 126 -6.89 -9.98 4.06
N VAL A 127 -8.12 -9.58 4.33
CA VAL A 127 -8.63 -8.25 3.99
C VAL A 127 -8.85 -7.47 5.28
N LEU A 128 -8.27 -6.27 5.36
CA LEU A 128 -8.30 -5.42 6.55
C LEU A 128 -8.81 -4.01 6.21
N ASP A 129 -9.76 -3.53 6.99
CA ASP A 129 -10.18 -2.12 6.93
C ASP A 129 -9.24 -1.25 7.77
N LYS A 130 -8.80 -0.13 7.21
CA LYS A 130 -8.01 0.88 7.91
C LYS A 130 -8.70 2.25 7.84
N TYR A 131 -8.55 3.04 8.87
CA TYR A 131 -9.28 4.29 9.08
C TYR A 131 -8.35 5.51 9.13
N ARG A 132 -7.11 5.36 8.71
CA ARG A 132 -6.10 6.42 8.56
C ARG A 132 -5.25 6.13 7.33
N TYR A 133 -4.45 7.10 6.88
CA TYR A 133 -3.54 6.88 5.76
C TYR A 133 -2.57 5.75 6.04
N GLY A 134 -1.87 5.81 7.17
CA GLY A 134 -1.01 4.71 7.62
C GLY A 134 -1.83 3.58 8.24
N ALA A 135 -1.45 2.36 7.97
CA ALA A 135 -2.18 1.18 8.43
C ALA A 135 -1.81 0.74 9.86
N PHE A 136 -0.66 1.18 10.37
CA PHE A 136 -0.23 0.86 11.75
C PHE A 136 -0.78 1.84 12.78
N SER A 137 -0.77 3.15 12.49
CA SER A 137 -1.32 4.19 13.37
C SER A 137 -2.86 4.26 13.34
N CYS A 138 -3.49 3.43 12.52
CA CYS A 138 -4.93 3.27 12.51
C CYS A 138 -5.45 2.88 13.90
N PRO A 139 -6.46 3.58 14.47
CA PRO A 139 -6.98 3.26 15.80
C PRO A 139 -7.49 1.82 15.95
N ALA A 140 -7.89 1.18 14.85
CA ALA A 140 -8.26 -0.23 14.84
C ALA A 140 -7.06 -1.16 15.05
N GLY A 141 -5.83 -0.73 14.75
CA GLY A 141 -4.58 -1.48 14.96
C GLY A 141 -4.53 -2.85 14.26
N ALA A 142 -5.33 -3.07 13.22
CA ALA A 142 -5.52 -4.39 12.64
C ALA A 142 -4.25 -4.93 11.99
N LEU A 143 -3.54 -4.11 11.19
CA LEU A 143 -2.34 -4.56 10.48
C LEU A 143 -1.24 -4.98 11.46
N GLY A 144 -0.89 -4.15 12.44
CA GLY A 144 0.17 -4.45 13.40
C GLY A 144 -0.07 -5.78 14.12
N ARG A 145 -1.29 -5.98 14.67
CA ARG A 145 -1.64 -7.25 15.33
C ARG A 145 -1.59 -8.46 14.40
N THR A 146 -2.00 -8.29 13.14
CA THR A 146 -1.96 -9.37 12.14
C THR A 146 -0.51 -9.77 11.84
N LEU A 147 0.38 -8.78 11.63
CA LEU A 147 1.79 -9.05 11.35
C LEU A 147 2.50 -9.71 12.52
N GLU A 148 2.21 -9.27 13.74
CA GLU A 148 2.73 -9.86 14.97
C GLU A 148 2.28 -11.32 15.12
N ALA A 149 0.99 -11.60 14.94
CA ALA A 149 0.43 -12.95 15.00
C ALA A 149 1.01 -13.89 13.93
N LEU A 150 1.37 -13.37 12.75
CA LEU A 150 2.01 -14.11 11.67
C LEU A 150 3.54 -14.27 11.86
N GLY A 151 4.14 -13.64 12.86
CA GLY A 151 5.59 -13.67 13.08
C GLY A 151 6.39 -13.03 11.94
N VAL A 152 5.85 -12.00 11.29
CA VAL A 152 6.45 -11.34 10.13
C VAL A 152 7.66 -10.49 10.56
N GLU A 153 8.70 -10.47 9.73
CA GLU A 153 9.87 -9.58 9.84
C GLU A 153 10.00 -8.62 8.67
N MET A 154 9.44 -8.99 7.51
CA MET A 154 9.57 -8.23 6.28
C MET A 154 8.20 -7.95 5.66
N VAL A 155 7.97 -6.69 5.29
CA VAL A 155 6.75 -6.23 4.64
C VAL A 155 7.09 -5.74 3.24
N ILE A 156 6.48 -6.34 2.22
CA ILE A 156 6.52 -5.86 0.84
C ILE A 156 5.24 -5.07 0.61
N ILE A 157 5.35 -3.83 0.13
CA ILE A 157 4.22 -2.90 -0.01
C ILE A 157 4.01 -2.54 -1.48
N THR A 158 2.76 -2.64 -1.92
CA THR A 158 2.26 -2.20 -3.23
C THR A 158 0.99 -1.36 -3.05
N GLY A 159 0.41 -0.83 -4.12
CA GLY A 159 -0.91 -0.19 -4.12
C GLY A 159 -0.90 1.33 -4.24
N THR A 160 -1.89 2.01 -3.66
CA THR A 160 -2.17 3.43 -3.91
C THR A 160 -2.61 4.18 -2.63
N LEU A 161 -2.35 5.50 -2.48
CA LEU A 161 -1.50 6.36 -3.26
C LEU A 161 -0.06 6.30 -2.76
N THR A 162 0.92 6.36 -3.66
CA THR A 162 2.35 6.22 -3.32
C THR A 162 2.79 7.20 -2.24
N ASN A 163 2.44 8.49 -2.38
CA ASN A 163 2.82 9.59 -1.48
C ASN A 163 1.91 9.74 -0.26
N LEU A 164 0.94 8.87 -0.08
CA LEU A 164 -0.05 8.96 1.01
C LEU A 164 -0.13 7.64 1.79
N CYS A 165 -1.06 6.75 1.45
CA CYS A 165 -1.28 5.51 2.21
C CYS A 165 -0.09 4.55 2.16
N VAL A 166 0.57 4.44 1.00
CA VAL A 166 1.76 3.59 0.81
C VAL A 166 2.94 4.15 1.61
N GLU A 167 3.29 5.42 1.42
CA GLU A 167 4.42 6.06 2.12
C GLU A 167 4.20 6.08 3.63
N SER A 168 2.99 6.45 4.10
CA SER A 168 2.67 6.45 5.53
C SER A 168 2.84 5.05 6.14
N THR A 169 2.26 4.03 5.51
CA THR A 169 2.37 2.64 5.99
C THR A 169 3.82 2.14 5.98
N ALA A 170 4.61 2.48 4.95
CA ALA A 170 6.01 2.08 4.85
C ALA A 170 6.88 2.71 5.95
N ARG A 171 6.66 3.99 6.26
CA ARG A 171 7.34 4.70 7.35
C ARG A 171 6.98 4.10 8.70
N GLU A 172 5.70 3.87 8.95
CA GLU A 172 5.21 3.23 10.18
C GLU A 172 5.78 1.82 10.36
N ALA A 173 5.77 1.00 9.30
CA ALA A 173 6.35 -0.35 9.33
C ALA A 173 7.85 -0.32 9.67
N ASN A 174 8.62 0.58 9.06
CA ASN A 174 10.04 0.73 9.36
C ASN A 174 10.26 1.15 10.81
N MET A 175 9.54 2.16 11.29
CA MET A 175 9.63 2.63 12.69
C MET A 175 9.16 1.58 13.70
N ALA A 176 8.29 0.67 13.30
CA ALA A 176 7.89 -0.50 14.11
C ALA A 176 8.90 -1.66 14.05
N GLY A 177 10.01 -1.51 13.32
CA GLY A 177 11.11 -2.48 13.28
C GLY A 177 11.05 -3.50 12.15
N TYR A 178 10.09 -3.41 11.24
CA TYR A 178 10.02 -4.29 10.07
C TYR A 178 11.04 -3.91 8.99
N LYS A 179 11.56 -4.89 8.28
CA LYS A 179 12.23 -4.70 6.98
C LYS A 179 11.18 -4.35 5.95
N VAL A 180 11.36 -3.24 5.24
CA VAL A 180 10.34 -2.75 4.30
C VAL A 180 10.87 -2.74 2.88
N ILE A 181 10.13 -3.36 1.96
CA ILE A 181 10.33 -3.24 0.51
C ILE A 181 9.12 -2.51 -0.06
N VAL A 182 9.36 -1.44 -0.82
CA VAL A 182 8.31 -0.77 -1.60
C VAL A 182 8.53 -1.05 -3.09
N VAL A 183 7.49 -1.55 -3.76
CA VAL A 183 7.59 -1.92 -5.17
C VAL A 183 7.20 -0.75 -6.04
N ALA A 184 8.19 0.01 -6.50
CA ALA A 184 8.02 1.30 -7.16
C ALA A 184 7.09 1.27 -8.39
N ASP A 185 7.13 0.24 -9.20
CA ASP A 185 6.29 0.10 -10.41
C ASP A 185 5.01 -0.71 -10.17
N ALA A 186 4.75 -1.07 -8.91
CA ALA A 186 3.48 -1.61 -8.41
C ALA A 186 2.84 -0.69 -7.36
N THR A 187 3.27 0.58 -7.29
CA THR A 187 2.60 1.66 -6.56
C THR A 187 2.26 2.80 -7.51
N ALA A 188 1.21 3.56 -7.22
CA ALA A 188 0.74 4.66 -8.06
C ALA A 188 0.20 5.84 -7.24
N THR A 189 0.27 7.04 -7.82
CA THR A 189 -0.36 8.26 -7.33
C THR A 189 -0.79 9.14 -8.52
N LEU A 190 -1.11 10.42 -8.30
CA LEU A 190 -1.68 11.28 -9.34
C LEU A 190 -0.65 11.76 -10.35
N THR A 191 0.58 12.07 -9.93
CA THR A 191 1.63 12.63 -10.79
C THR A 191 2.98 11.93 -10.62
N ASP A 192 3.82 11.99 -11.65
CA ASP A 192 5.21 11.52 -11.59
C ASP A 192 6.03 12.26 -10.53
N ALA A 193 5.74 13.53 -10.30
CA ALA A 193 6.44 14.35 -9.31
C ALA A 193 6.18 13.84 -7.89
N GLU A 194 4.93 13.65 -7.52
CA GLU A 194 4.52 13.09 -6.23
C GLU A 194 5.07 11.67 -6.01
N HIS A 195 4.95 10.84 -7.06
CA HIS A 195 5.46 9.48 -7.03
C HIS A 195 6.97 9.42 -6.74
N ASN A 196 7.75 10.17 -7.49
CA ASN A 196 9.20 10.18 -7.35
C ASN A 196 9.66 10.85 -6.03
N ALA A 197 8.96 11.87 -5.54
CA ALA A 197 9.24 12.49 -4.24
C ALA A 197 9.06 11.48 -3.08
N ALA A 198 7.96 10.74 -3.09
CA ALA A 198 7.71 9.69 -2.10
C ALA A 198 8.75 8.57 -2.17
N LEU A 199 9.03 8.05 -3.38
CA LEU A 199 10.04 7.01 -3.57
C LEU A 199 11.44 7.45 -3.16
N LEU A 200 11.80 8.72 -3.37
CA LEU A 200 13.07 9.30 -2.93
C LEU A 200 13.20 9.24 -1.41
N ASN A 201 12.20 9.72 -0.67
CA ASN A 201 12.18 9.69 0.79
C ASN A 201 12.25 8.25 1.34
N LEU A 202 11.45 7.36 0.75
CA LEU A 202 11.43 5.96 1.14
C LEU A 202 12.79 5.31 0.90
N ARG A 203 13.39 5.50 -0.27
CA ARG A 203 14.69 4.93 -0.61
C ARG A 203 15.81 5.39 0.31
N LEU A 204 15.77 6.65 0.73
CA LEU A 204 16.84 7.22 1.57
C LEU A 204 16.81 6.69 3.01
N ASN A 205 15.63 6.43 3.58
CA ASN A 205 15.53 6.25 5.03
C ASN A 205 14.66 5.08 5.49
N PHE A 206 13.66 4.63 4.70
CA PHE A 206 12.60 3.78 5.24
C PHE A 206 12.42 2.43 4.54
N ALA A 207 12.85 2.31 3.28
CA ALA A 207 12.55 1.11 2.52
C ALA A 207 13.62 0.77 1.46
N ASP A 208 13.72 -0.49 1.14
CA ASP A 208 14.36 -0.96 -0.09
C ASP A 208 13.37 -0.77 -1.26
N VAL A 209 13.60 0.25 -2.09
CA VAL A 209 12.74 0.56 -3.22
C VAL A 209 13.17 -0.27 -4.42
N ARG A 210 12.32 -1.19 -4.84
CA ARG A 210 12.58 -2.15 -5.93
C ARG A 210 11.54 -2.08 -7.03
N ARG A 211 11.80 -2.72 -8.17
CA ARG A 211 10.81 -2.98 -9.21
C ARG A 211 10.19 -4.37 -9.05
N THR A 212 9.02 -4.57 -9.61
CA THR A 212 8.32 -5.87 -9.63
C THR A 212 9.22 -7.02 -10.05
N ARG A 213 9.99 -6.86 -11.13
CA ARG A 213 10.92 -7.88 -11.63
C ARG A 213 11.98 -8.30 -10.59
N ASP A 214 12.45 -7.34 -9.79
CA ASP A 214 13.51 -7.57 -8.81
C ASP A 214 12.94 -8.36 -7.62
N VAL A 215 11.73 -8.04 -7.19
CA VAL A 215 11.03 -8.77 -6.12
C VAL A 215 10.65 -10.18 -6.58
N LEU A 216 10.14 -10.35 -7.80
CA LEU A 216 9.86 -11.67 -8.37
C LEU A 216 11.11 -12.53 -8.46
N ALA A 217 12.26 -11.94 -8.80
CA ALA A 217 13.54 -12.65 -8.81
C ALA A 217 14.03 -13.04 -7.40
N MET A 218 13.64 -12.32 -6.34
CA MET A 218 13.91 -12.70 -4.94
C MET A 218 13.02 -13.86 -4.49
N ILE A 219 11.77 -13.89 -4.95
CA ILE A 219 10.78 -14.95 -4.65
C ILE A 219 11.20 -16.28 -5.30
N GLY A 220 11.77 -16.25 -6.51
CA GLY A 220 12.17 -17.42 -7.26
C GLY A 220 13.53 -18.04 -6.86
N ARG A 221 14.16 -17.53 -5.80
CA ARG A 221 15.44 -18.04 -5.25
C ARG A 221 15.21 -18.89 -4.03
#